data_58633bf3e25124f9537b223317235259
#
_entry.id   58633bf3e25124f9537b223317235259
#
_cell.length_a   1.000
_cell.length_b   1.000
_cell.length_c   1.000
_cell.angle_alpha   90.00
_cell.angle_beta   90.00
_cell.angle_gamma   90.00
#
_symmetry.space_group_name_H-M   'P 1'
#
loop_
_entity.id
_entity.type
_entity.pdbx_description
1 polymer ?
#
loop_
_entity_poly.entity_id
_entity_poly.type
_entity_poly.pdbx_seq_one_letter_code
_entity_poly.pdbx_strand_id
1 'polypeptide(L)'
;MKRSFLLGVSGLAVAACAPQQPPPPTAAAAPSYAAASPSNTTTFYDGTYIGSFTQNLSASGSGCPNIPVAPALTINNGVARFAALDLTYQGYVTPQGDVNMTTPAGQTFVGHIDPRYVFTGRTTGKCVYDATWQRKGATGQKPN
;
A
#
# COMPACT_ATOMS: atom_id res chain seq x y z
N MET A 1 46.46 -68.95 -13.52
CA MET A 1 47.32 -67.81 -13.73
C MET A 1 46.56 -66.68 -14.41
N LYS A 2 46.08 -65.68 -13.70
CA LYS A 2 45.56 -64.45 -14.25
C LYS A 2 45.89 -63.32 -13.29
N ARG A 3 46.69 -62.36 -13.75
CA ARG A 3 47.19 -61.18 -13.01
C ARG A 3 46.10 -60.10 -13.05
N SER A 4 45.72 -59.60 -11.89
CA SER A 4 44.80 -58.42 -11.74
C SER A 4 45.65 -57.15 -11.77
N PHE A 5 45.34 -56.25 -12.66
CA PHE A 5 45.89 -54.88 -12.69
C PHE A 5 44.91 -53.95 -11.94
N LEU A 6 45.41 -53.33 -10.87
CA LEU A 6 44.77 -52.25 -10.17
C LEU A 6 45.21 -50.93 -10.79
N LEU A 7 44.27 -50.22 -11.45
CA LEU A 7 44.44 -48.82 -11.88
C LEU A 7 43.80 -47.90 -10.82
N GLY A 8 44.67 -47.20 -10.10
CA GLY A 8 44.25 -46.13 -9.21
C GLY A 8 43.94 -44.86 -10.02
N VAL A 9 42.72 -44.37 -9.90
CA VAL A 9 42.30 -43.07 -10.44
C VAL A 9 42.35 -42.07 -9.30
N SER A 10 43.34 -41.18 -9.32
CA SER A 10 43.44 -40.01 -8.43
C SER A 10 42.49 -38.91 -8.94
N GLY A 11 41.38 -38.71 -8.24
CA GLY A 11 40.45 -37.62 -8.53
C GLY A 11 40.95 -36.28 -7.96
N LEU A 12 41.28 -35.33 -8.83
CA LEU A 12 41.47 -33.95 -8.43
C LEU A 12 40.12 -33.33 -8.07
N ALA A 13 39.92 -32.96 -6.82
CA ALA A 13 38.80 -32.14 -6.39
C ALA A 13 39.06 -30.68 -6.76
N VAL A 14 38.38 -30.17 -7.79
CA VAL A 14 38.34 -28.76 -8.13
C VAL A 14 37.30 -28.11 -7.21
N ALA A 15 37.76 -27.35 -6.21
CA ALA A 15 36.90 -26.51 -5.39
C ALA A 15 36.41 -25.32 -6.26
N ALA A 16 35.15 -25.41 -6.77
CA ALA A 16 34.51 -24.33 -7.45
C ALA A 16 34.07 -23.29 -6.39
N CYS A 17 34.79 -22.16 -6.34
CA CYS A 17 34.29 -20.97 -5.64
C CYS A 17 33.06 -20.44 -6.38
N ALA A 18 31.86 -20.78 -5.93
CA ALA A 18 30.64 -20.18 -6.41
C ALA A 18 30.59 -18.71 -5.93
N PRO A 19 30.35 -17.73 -6.81
CA PRO A 19 30.17 -16.36 -6.39
C PRO A 19 28.92 -16.28 -5.48
N GLN A 20 29.10 -15.76 -4.26
CA GLN A 20 28.04 -15.57 -3.30
C GLN A 20 27.11 -14.50 -3.86
N GLN A 21 25.92 -14.90 -4.28
CA GLN A 21 24.87 -14.00 -4.75
C GLN A 21 24.44 -13.11 -3.57
N PRO A 22 24.41 -11.77 -3.74
CA PRO A 22 23.96 -10.90 -2.65
C PRO A 22 22.54 -11.28 -2.25
N PRO A 23 22.19 -11.21 -0.95
CA PRO A 23 20.85 -11.53 -0.49
C PRO A 23 19.84 -10.61 -1.20
N PRO A 24 18.68 -11.13 -1.59
CA PRO A 24 17.64 -10.31 -2.20
C PRO A 24 17.26 -9.17 -1.23
N PRO A 25 16.97 -7.96 -1.74
CA PRO A 25 16.55 -6.85 -0.89
C PRO A 25 15.33 -7.29 -0.11
N THR A 26 15.41 -7.19 1.22
CA THR A 26 14.28 -7.47 2.11
C THR A 26 13.16 -6.49 1.73
N ALA A 27 12.07 -7.00 1.16
CA ALA A 27 10.91 -6.19 0.86
C ALA A 27 10.47 -5.49 2.16
N ALA A 28 10.47 -4.16 2.15
CA ALA A 28 9.98 -3.39 3.27
C ALA A 28 8.54 -3.83 3.54
N ALA A 29 8.25 -4.28 4.76
CA ALA A 29 6.91 -4.68 5.15
C ALA A 29 5.97 -3.50 4.89
N ALA A 30 4.87 -3.75 4.17
CA ALA A 30 3.83 -2.74 3.97
C ALA A 30 3.31 -2.29 5.35
N PRO A 31 3.08 -0.98 5.57
CA PRO A 31 2.56 -0.51 6.84
C PRO A 31 1.21 -1.19 7.11
N SER A 32 1.09 -1.82 8.27
CA SER A 32 -0.17 -2.39 8.74
C SER A 32 -1.00 -1.28 9.38
N TYR A 33 -2.06 -0.83 8.71
CA TYR A 33 -3.02 0.10 9.28
C TYR A 33 -4.04 -0.67 10.15
N ALA A 34 -4.36 -0.12 11.32
CA ALA A 34 -5.37 -0.71 12.18
C ALA A 34 -6.74 -0.69 11.51
N ALA A 35 -7.48 -1.79 11.59
CA ALA A 35 -8.86 -1.82 11.10
C ALA A 35 -9.74 -0.95 11.99
N ALA A 36 -10.32 0.10 11.42
CA ALA A 36 -11.27 0.93 12.14
C ALA A 36 -12.64 0.23 12.22
N SER A 37 -13.31 0.36 13.36
CA SER A 37 -14.67 -0.13 13.59
C SER A 37 -15.58 1.02 14.06
N PRO A 38 -16.91 0.89 13.96
CA PRO A 38 -17.84 1.93 14.41
C PRO A 38 -17.65 2.37 15.86
N SER A 39 -17.18 1.47 16.73
CA SER A 39 -16.95 1.74 18.13
C SER A 39 -15.64 2.48 18.45
N ASN A 40 -14.75 2.65 17.46
CA ASN A 40 -13.45 3.30 17.63
C ASN A 40 -13.22 4.33 16.52
N THR A 41 -14.19 5.23 16.32
CA THR A 41 -14.10 6.32 15.33
C THR A 41 -13.87 7.66 16.01
N THR A 42 -13.36 8.63 15.22
CA THR A 42 -13.18 10.00 15.66
C THR A 42 -13.76 10.98 14.65
N THR A 43 -14.33 12.09 15.12
CA THR A 43 -14.77 13.21 14.29
C THR A 43 -13.67 14.27 14.09
N PHE A 44 -12.51 14.09 14.70
CA PHE A 44 -11.40 15.04 14.63
C PHE A 44 -10.95 15.34 13.20
N TYR A 45 -11.02 14.33 12.33
CA TYR A 45 -10.62 14.43 10.93
C TYR A 45 -11.78 14.77 9.98
N ASP A 46 -12.97 15.07 10.48
CA ASP A 46 -14.12 15.38 9.62
C ASP A 46 -13.83 16.55 8.69
N GLY A 47 -14.31 16.43 7.46
CA GLY A 47 -14.15 17.44 6.42
C GLY A 47 -14.09 16.87 5.00
N THR A 48 -13.91 17.77 4.04
CA THR A 48 -13.69 17.42 2.63
C THR A 48 -12.20 17.53 2.31
N TYR A 49 -11.67 16.52 1.67
CA TYR A 49 -10.28 16.42 1.27
C TYR A 49 -10.17 16.40 -0.25
N ILE A 50 -9.27 17.20 -0.79
CA ILE A 50 -9.01 17.34 -2.23
C ILE A 50 -7.51 17.14 -2.50
N GLY A 51 -7.17 16.60 -3.66
CA GLY A 51 -5.76 16.35 -4.00
C GLY A 51 -5.59 15.47 -5.23
N SER A 52 -4.67 14.53 -5.17
CA SER A 52 -4.32 13.63 -6.26
C SER A 52 -4.79 12.21 -6.00
N PHE A 53 -5.13 11.51 -7.09
CA PHE A 53 -5.43 10.09 -7.10
C PHE A 53 -4.88 9.52 -8.40
N THR A 54 -3.74 8.85 -8.36
CA THR A 54 -2.96 8.48 -9.54
C THR A 54 -2.67 6.99 -9.58
N GLN A 55 -2.71 6.40 -10.77
CA GLN A 55 -2.34 5.01 -10.94
C GLN A 55 -0.87 4.78 -10.62
N ASN A 56 -0.60 3.79 -9.78
CA ASN A 56 0.75 3.30 -9.55
C ASN A 56 1.12 2.27 -10.62
N LEU A 57 1.82 2.69 -11.65
CA LEU A 57 2.16 1.84 -12.80
C LEU A 57 3.07 0.67 -12.42
N SER A 58 3.92 0.82 -11.40
CA SER A 58 4.82 -0.24 -10.96
C SER A 58 4.11 -1.36 -10.19
N ALA A 59 2.99 -1.04 -9.54
CA ALA A 59 2.21 -1.97 -8.72
C ALA A 59 0.94 -2.47 -9.41
N SER A 60 0.49 -1.81 -10.49
CA SER A 60 -0.73 -2.16 -11.22
C SER A 60 -0.48 -3.21 -12.29
N GLY A 61 -1.46 -4.09 -12.49
CA GLY A 61 -1.53 -4.95 -13.67
C GLY A 61 -1.89 -4.17 -14.93
N SER A 62 -1.86 -4.85 -16.07
CA SER A 62 -2.28 -4.27 -17.36
C SER A 62 -3.79 -4.00 -17.41
N GLY A 63 -4.19 -2.97 -18.16
CA GLY A 63 -5.60 -2.64 -18.41
C GLY A 63 -6.29 -1.89 -17.26
N CYS A 64 -5.53 -1.27 -16.37
CA CYS A 64 -6.11 -0.40 -15.35
C CYS A 64 -6.51 0.96 -15.95
N PRO A 65 -7.73 1.45 -15.68
CA PRO A 65 -8.20 2.70 -16.23
C PRO A 65 -7.46 3.90 -15.64
N ASN A 66 -7.26 4.92 -16.45
CA ASN A 66 -6.76 6.20 -15.98
C ASN A 66 -7.90 7.00 -15.35
N ILE A 67 -7.63 7.68 -14.24
CA ILE A 67 -8.59 8.54 -13.54
C ILE A 67 -8.15 10.00 -13.75
N PRO A 68 -8.76 10.72 -14.72
CA PRO A 68 -8.29 12.05 -15.10
C PRO A 68 -8.58 13.11 -14.04
N VAL A 69 -9.58 12.88 -13.18
CA VAL A 69 -9.96 13.80 -12.11
C VAL A 69 -9.92 13.05 -10.78
N ALA A 70 -9.10 13.53 -9.86
CA ALA A 70 -9.03 12.94 -8.53
C ALA A 70 -10.38 13.08 -7.80
N PRO A 71 -10.94 11.99 -7.25
CA PRO A 71 -12.15 12.07 -6.46
C PRO A 71 -11.90 12.85 -5.16
N ALA A 72 -12.90 13.57 -4.68
CA ALA A 72 -12.84 14.13 -3.34
C ALA A 72 -13.12 13.05 -2.29
N LEU A 73 -12.35 13.04 -1.22
CA LEU A 73 -12.62 12.23 -0.03
C LEU A 73 -13.45 13.08 0.94
N THR A 74 -14.55 12.53 1.45
CA THR A 74 -15.37 13.16 2.50
C THR A 74 -15.30 12.34 3.77
N ILE A 75 -15.09 12.99 4.90
CA ILE A 75 -15.16 12.37 6.23
C ILE A 75 -16.26 13.08 6.99
N ASN A 76 -17.23 12.34 7.47
CA ASN A 76 -18.37 12.86 8.23
C ASN A 76 -18.73 11.89 9.35
N ASN A 77 -18.77 12.38 10.58
CA ASN A 77 -18.97 11.57 11.79
C ASN A 77 -18.01 10.38 11.87
N GLY A 78 -16.74 10.59 11.49
CA GLY A 78 -15.70 9.55 11.48
C GLY A 78 -15.85 8.51 10.37
N VAL A 79 -16.81 8.70 9.42
CA VAL A 79 -16.99 7.84 8.25
C VAL A 79 -16.32 8.48 7.05
N ALA A 80 -15.31 7.82 6.51
CA ALA A 80 -14.62 8.23 5.29
C ALA A 80 -15.31 7.62 4.06
N ARG A 81 -15.50 8.43 3.01
CA ARG A 81 -16.14 8.00 1.75
C ARG A 81 -15.55 8.74 0.55
N PHE A 82 -15.28 8.00 -0.52
CA PHE A 82 -15.06 8.56 -1.87
C PHE A 82 -15.57 7.60 -2.94
N ALA A 83 -15.77 8.10 -4.15
CA ALA A 83 -16.18 7.30 -5.30
C ALA A 83 -15.15 7.43 -6.43
N ALA A 84 -14.73 6.30 -6.97
CA ALA A 84 -13.83 6.22 -8.13
C ALA A 84 -14.18 4.98 -8.96
N LEU A 85 -14.11 5.08 -10.30
CA LEU A 85 -14.35 3.95 -11.20
C LEU A 85 -15.70 3.24 -10.96
N ASP A 86 -16.76 4.01 -10.74
CA ASP A 86 -18.11 3.51 -10.42
C ASP A 86 -18.20 2.71 -9.10
N LEU A 87 -17.14 2.72 -8.31
CA LEU A 87 -17.08 2.09 -7.00
C LEU A 87 -17.11 3.14 -5.90
N THR A 88 -17.88 2.88 -4.85
CA THR A 88 -17.86 3.69 -3.63
C THR A 88 -17.04 2.96 -2.57
N TYR A 89 -15.98 3.60 -2.12
CA TYR A 89 -15.17 3.18 -0.97
C TYR A 89 -15.75 3.83 0.29
N GLN A 90 -15.93 3.04 1.33
CA GLN A 90 -16.41 3.52 2.62
C GLN A 90 -15.71 2.80 3.77
N GLY A 91 -15.40 3.54 4.82
CA GLY A 91 -14.76 3.01 6.03
C GLY A 91 -14.78 4.00 7.16
N TYR A 92 -14.04 3.70 8.22
CA TYR A 92 -14.00 4.49 9.45
C TYR A 92 -12.60 5.03 9.69
N VAL A 93 -12.54 6.18 10.37
CA VAL A 93 -11.29 6.82 10.76
C VAL A 93 -11.03 6.56 12.24
N THR A 94 -9.87 5.97 12.57
CA THR A 94 -9.45 5.79 13.96
C THR A 94 -8.99 7.11 14.60
N PRO A 95 -8.94 7.21 15.94
CA PRO A 95 -8.37 8.37 16.63
C PRO A 95 -6.91 8.67 16.24
N GLN A 96 -6.17 7.68 15.77
CA GLN A 96 -4.80 7.81 15.28
C GLN A 96 -4.72 8.32 13.83
N GLY A 97 -5.85 8.40 13.12
CA GLY A 97 -5.91 8.83 11.72
C GLY A 97 -5.81 7.69 10.71
N ASP A 98 -5.78 6.43 11.15
CA ASP A 98 -5.79 5.30 10.23
C ASP A 98 -7.17 5.12 9.61
N VAL A 99 -7.18 4.82 8.31
CA VAL A 99 -8.41 4.64 7.53
C VAL A 99 -8.31 3.35 6.74
N ASN A 100 -9.34 2.53 6.87
CA ASN A 100 -9.51 1.34 6.05
C ASN A 100 -10.90 1.37 5.44
N MET A 101 -10.97 1.51 4.11
CA MET A 101 -12.22 1.57 3.36
C MET A 101 -12.37 0.35 2.47
N THR A 102 -13.61 -0.09 2.28
CA THR A 102 -13.95 -1.21 1.41
C THR A 102 -15.06 -0.82 0.45
N THR A 103 -15.12 -1.51 -0.69
CA THR A 103 -16.25 -1.47 -1.61
C THR A 103 -17.14 -2.68 -1.40
N PRO A 104 -18.40 -2.68 -1.86
CA PRO A 104 -19.24 -3.89 -1.87
C PRO A 104 -18.64 -5.06 -2.66
N ALA A 105 -17.75 -4.78 -3.61
CA ALA A 105 -17.02 -5.79 -4.39
C ALA A 105 -15.76 -6.34 -3.68
N GLY A 106 -15.50 -5.91 -2.43
CA GLY A 106 -14.36 -6.38 -1.63
C GLY A 106 -13.02 -5.73 -1.97
N GLN A 107 -12.99 -4.70 -2.80
CA GLN A 107 -11.77 -3.91 -2.99
C GLN A 107 -11.51 -3.07 -1.75
N THR A 108 -10.24 -2.90 -1.40
CA THR A 108 -9.86 -2.13 -0.22
C THR A 108 -9.02 -0.92 -0.59
N PHE A 109 -9.11 0.09 0.24
CA PHE A 109 -8.26 1.28 0.22
C PHE A 109 -7.79 1.53 1.65
N VAL A 110 -6.49 1.56 1.86
CA VAL A 110 -5.88 1.79 3.17
C VAL A 110 -5.07 3.07 3.16
N GLY A 111 -5.09 3.81 4.25
CA GLY A 111 -4.38 5.07 4.36
C GLY A 111 -4.31 5.61 5.76
N HIS A 112 -3.69 6.78 5.87
CA HIS A 112 -3.47 7.48 7.12
C HIS A 112 -3.62 8.99 6.93
N ILE A 113 -4.21 9.66 7.90
CA ILE A 113 -4.32 11.12 7.98
C ILE A 113 -3.33 11.62 9.02
N ASP A 114 -2.39 12.45 8.61
CA ASP A 114 -1.43 13.06 9.51
C ASP A 114 -2.03 14.22 10.32
N PRO A 115 -1.35 14.71 11.38
CA PRO A 115 -1.83 15.85 12.19
C PRO A 115 -1.99 17.17 11.42
N ARG A 116 -1.46 17.27 10.19
CA ARG A 116 -1.63 18.43 9.29
C ARG A 116 -2.84 18.26 8.38
N TYR A 117 -3.63 17.22 8.61
CA TYR A 117 -4.79 16.85 7.80
C TYR A 117 -4.45 16.54 6.34
N VAL A 118 -3.28 15.92 6.12
CA VAL A 118 -2.91 15.31 4.85
C VAL A 118 -3.21 13.83 4.95
N PHE A 119 -4.07 13.36 4.08
CA PHE A 119 -4.36 11.94 3.90
C PHE A 119 -3.45 11.38 2.82
N THR A 120 -2.79 10.27 3.12
CA THR A 120 -2.07 9.45 2.14
C THR A 120 -2.59 8.02 2.19
N GLY A 121 -2.81 7.42 1.03
CA GLY A 121 -3.35 6.06 0.99
C GLY A 121 -3.20 5.39 -0.36
N ARG A 122 -3.61 4.11 -0.40
CA ARG A 122 -3.45 3.25 -1.57
C ARG A 122 -4.59 2.24 -1.68
N THR A 123 -5.05 2.00 -2.91
CA THR A 123 -5.93 0.86 -3.20
C THR A 123 -5.12 -0.44 -3.22
N THR A 124 -5.79 -1.55 -2.93
CA THR A 124 -5.22 -2.89 -3.09
C THR A 124 -5.90 -3.63 -4.23
N GLY A 125 -5.22 -4.59 -4.84
CA GLY A 125 -5.76 -5.42 -5.91
C GLY A 125 -5.00 -5.28 -7.23
N LYS A 126 -5.66 -5.63 -8.34
CA LYS A 126 -5.06 -5.61 -9.68
C LYS A 126 -4.66 -4.20 -10.13
N CYS A 127 -5.52 -3.21 -9.82
CA CYS A 127 -5.30 -1.81 -10.15
C CYS A 127 -4.97 -1.04 -8.87
N VAL A 128 -3.75 -0.61 -8.76
CA VAL A 128 -3.25 0.11 -7.59
C VAL A 128 -3.21 1.60 -7.90
N TYR A 129 -3.85 2.39 -7.04
CA TYR A 129 -3.85 3.85 -7.11
C TYR A 129 -3.32 4.41 -5.80
N ASP A 130 -2.44 5.39 -5.91
CA ASP A 130 -1.95 6.18 -4.79
C ASP A 130 -2.76 7.47 -4.67
N ALA A 131 -3.13 7.82 -3.46
CA ALA A 131 -3.87 9.04 -3.16
C ALA A 131 -3.09 9.93 -2.19
N THR A 132 -3.15 11.24 -2.45
CA THR A 132 -2.72 12.26 -1.50
C THR A 132 -3.76 13.37 -1.51
N TRP A 133 -4.47 13.53 -0.41
CA TRP A 133 -5.52 14.55 -0.26
C TRP A 133 -5.22 15.46 0.94
N GLN A 134 -5.52 16.74 0.78
CA GLN A 134 -5.44 17.76 1.84
C GLN A 134 -6.85 18.20 2.23
N ARG A 135 -7.13 18.36 3.53
CA ARG A 135 -8.42 18.90 3.98
C ARG A 135 -8.63 20.30 3.44
N LYS A 136 -9.78 20.54 2.80
CA LYS A 136 -10.16 21.86 2.29
C LYS A 136 -10.31 22.84 3.46
N GLY A 137 -9.64 24.00 3.38
CA GLY A 137 -9.65 25.01 4.44
C GLY A 137 -8.63 24.80 5.54
N ALA A 138 -7.86 23.72 5.55
CA ALA A 138 -6.70 23.54 6.41
C ALA A 138 -5.47 24.26 5.82
N THR A 139 -5.58 25.56 5.56
CA THR A 139 -4.42 26.35 5.17
C THR A 139 -3.57 26.61 6.39
N GLY A 140 -2.45 25.88 6.50
CA GLY A 140 -1.26 26.29 7.23
C GLY A 140 -1.46 26.66 8.69
N GLN A 141 -2.01 25.78 9.52
CA GLN A 141 -1.83 25.93 10.95
C GLN A 141 -0.39 25.53 11.26
N LYS A 142 0.49 26.57 11.35
CA LYS A 142 1.85 26.43 11.84
C LYS A 142 1.77 25.80 13.24
N PRO A 143 2.46 24.69 13.51
CA PRO A 143 2.50 24.16 14.87
C PRO A 143 3.13 25.20 15.78
N ASN A 144 2.45 25.54 16.88
CA ASN A 144 2.99 26.31 17.98
C ASN A 144 4.08 25.51 18.68
#